data_b1e0dcdf1e9ef6e2a0b3ff39bbfcf6dd
#
_entry.id   b1e0dcdf1e9ef6e2a0b3ff39bbfcf6dd
#
_cell.length_a   1.000
_cell.length_b   1.000
_cell.length_c   1.000
_cell.angle_alpha   90.00
_cell.angle_beta   90.00
_cell.angle_gamma   90.00
#
_symmetry.space_group_name_H-M   'P 1'
#
loop_
_entity.id
_entity.type
_entity.pdbx_description
1 polymer ?
#
loop_
_entity_poly.entity_id
_entity_poly.type
_entity_poly.pdbx_seq_one_letter_code
_entity_poly.pdbx_strand_id
1 'polypeptide(L)'
;MRRHASRISRISRKRLAIATGVALAAALAASAPVAADQGQDGSARAAAHGTDTGTGTGTNTNGDRVEVEYFTRPDSRPRHTDIPSSTPLTRKERATIQDDGDVLPIVEAGASDTKVDVVFIGDGYTAAQQADFHADVRSKWKQMAAVEPYAEYEDLFNVWAVDAHSRDSGVSGDPTSDVRKNTALDSAFFCDGIERLLCVDTNKVEAYASKAADPDLVIVLSNSTKYGGAGYNAITSPSGYDGIGTASSDHPDSDQVAVHETGHSFGKLADEYWYDESTYTGPEPGESNLSKLSAAEMAAQKVKWHRWLGQASPDGGTVGAYEGGGYHGHGLNRPTEDSIMRTLGREFNLPGREAMIAGFHQHAPVLSSTTPTDRKVRGTGRIRVEASSHARLRWYVDGREARKARGADSVTAKALGVPADGRAHTVTARATDPTKAVRAPELRKLMTGSLSWRVIR
;
A
#
# COMPACT_ATOMS: atom_id res chain seq x y z
N MET A 1 -31.50 -34.23 -4.88
CA MET A 1 -30.21 -33.56 -5.19
C MET A 1 -29.84 -32.76 -3.95
N ARG A 2 -28.84 -33.21 -3.21
CA ARG A 2 -28.45 -32.59 -1.93
C ARG A 2 -27.25 -31.70 -2.22
N ARG A 3 -27.39 -30.38 -1.96
CA ARG A 3 -26.28 -29.43 -2.03
C ARG A 3 -25.44 -29.56 -0.75
N HIS A 4 -24.17 -29.95 -0.91
CA HIS A 4 -23.17 -29.83 0.14
C HIS A 4 -22.67 -28.39 0.20
N ALA A 5 -23.02 -27.69 1.24
CA ALA A 5 -22.38 -26.44 1.63
C ALA A 5 -21.06 -26.77 2.32
N SER A 6 -19.93 -26.48 1.71
CA SER A 6 -18.63 -26.55 2.37
C SER A 6 -18.46 -25.31 3.27
N ARG A 7 -18.44 -25.54 4.57
CA ARG A 7 -18.02 -24.52 5.54
C ARG A 7 -16.51 -24.32 5.40
N ILE A 8 -16.09 -23.23 4.82
CA ILE A 8 -14.70 -22.77 4.90
C ILE A 8 -14.51 -22.19 6.30
N SER A 9 -13.72 -22.86 7.12
CA SER A 9 -13.33 -22.39 8.44
C SER A 9 -12.37 -21.20 8.27
N ARG A 10 -12.75 -20.04 8.76
CA ARG A 10 -11.88 -18.86 8.86
C ARG A 10 -10.73 -19.19 9.81
N ILE A 11 -9.55 -19.40 9.26
CA ILE A 11 -8.30 -19.43 10.04
C ILE A 11 -7.83 -17.99 10.15
N SER A 12 -8.03 -17.40 11.31
CA SER A 12 -7.49 -16.10 11.66
C SER A 12 -5.97 -16.14 11.59
N ARG A 13 -5.38 -15.46 10.63
CA ARG A 13 -3.93 -15.26 10.56
C ARG A 13 -3.50 -14.26 11.62
N LYS A 14 -2.82 -14.73 12.66
CA LYS A 14 -2.02 -13.85 13.50
C LYS A 14 -0.80 -13.40 12.68
N ARG A 15 -0.83 -12.18 12.18
CA ARG A 15 0.37 -11.55 11.58
C ARG A 15 1.44 -11.46 12.67
N LEU A 16 2.57 -12.10 12.46
CA LEU A 16 3.73 -12.04 13.34
C LEU A 16 4.48 -10.73 13.03
N ALA A 17 4.22 -9.69 13.79
CA ALA A 17 5.00 -8.46 13.73
C ALA A 17 6.40 -8.75 14.30
N ILE A 18 7.41 -8.77 13.45
CA ILE A 18 8.82 -8.83 13.88
C ILE A 18 9.23 -7.40 14.23
N ALA A 19 9.12 -7.04 15.51
CA ALA A 19 9.69 -5.83 16.06
C ALA A 19 11.20 -6.05 16.23
N THR A 20 12.03 -5.50 15.35
CA THR A 20 13.49 -5.39 15.57
C THR A 20 13.76 -4.11 16.35
N GLY A 21 13.76 -4.23 17.67
CA GLY A 21 14.27 -3.18 18.55
C GLY A 21 15.79 -3.08 18.43
N VAL A 22 16.30 -1.94 17.97
CA VAL A 22 17.70 -1.55 18.14
C VAL A 22 17.76 -0.63 19.35
N ALA A 23 18.28 -1.15 20.46
CA ALA A 23 18.56 -0.34 21.64
C ALA A 23 19.86 0.43 21.41
N LEU A 24 19.79 1.75 21.37
CA LEU A 24 20.95 2.63 21.43
C LEU A 24 20.96 3.27 22.81
N ALA A 25 22.00 2.97 23.60
CA ALA A 25 22.22 3.57 24.89
C ALA A 25 22.78 5.00 24.71
N ALA A 26 22.06 5.99 25.23
CA ALA A 26 22.57 7.35 25.35
C ALA A 26 22.78 7.71 26.83
N ALA A 27 23.96 8.20 27.14
CA ALA A 27 24.38 8.62 28.47
C ALA A 27 23.74 9.96 28.86
N LEU A 28 23.27 10.04 30.09
CA LEU A 28 22.74 11.22 30.76
C LEU A 28 23.84 12.24 31.10
N ALA A 29 23.60 13.49 30.78
CA ALA A 29 24.18 14.62 31.52
C ALA A 29 23.05 15.58 31.94
N ALA A 30 22.91 15.73 33.23
CA ALA A 30 21.92 16.60 33.86
C ALA A 30 22.44 18.04 34.00
N SER A 31 21.60 19.03 33.79
CA SER A 31 21.70 20.34 34.49
C SER A 31 20.32 21.00 34.60
N ALA A 32 20.03 21.48 35.77
CA ALA A 32 18.75 21.96 36.25
C ALA A 32 18.55 23.50 36.01
N PRO A 33 17.44 24.13 36.46
CA PRO A 33 16.71 25.13 35.72
C PRO A 33 16.96 26.58 36.21
N VAL A 34 16.56 27.56 35.39
CA VAL A 34 16.34 28.94 35.82
C VAL A 34 14.91 29.37 35.45
N ALA A 35 14.23 29.98 36.40
CA ALA A 35 12.83 30.39 36.38
C ALA A 35 12.64 31.85 35.96
N ALA A 36 11.42 32.13 35.47
CA ALA A 36 10.60 33.32 35.47
C ALA A 36 11.00 34.53 34.58
N ASP A 37 10.10 35.05 33.74
CA ASP A 37 9.16 36.09 34.14
C ASP A 37 8.04 36.28 33.08
N GLN A 38 6.91 36.85 33.53
CA GLN A 38 5.64 37.00 32.83
C GLN A 38 5.61 38.24 31.92
N GLY A 39 4.88 38.15 30.81
CA GLY A 39 4.45 39.28 29.99
C GLY A 39 3.33 38.88 29.03
N GLN A 40 2.10 39.28 29.33
CA GLN A 40 0.93 39.15 28.48
C GLN A 40 1.01 40.11 27.28
N ASP A 41 0.63 39.67 26.09
CA ASP A 41 -0.53 40.14 25.31
C ASP A 41 -0.58 39.61 23.88
N GLY A 42 -1.81 39.32 23.41
CA GLY A 42 -2.24 39.53 22.02
C GLY A 42 -2.25 38.32 21.07
N SER A 43 -3.28 37.50 21.17
CA SER A 43 -4.01 36.80 20.10
C SER A 43 -3.40 36.69 18.71
N ALA A 44 -2.98 35.47 18.33
CA ALA A 44 -3.24 34.84 17.05
C ALA A 44 -3.18 33.31 17.24
N ARG A 45 -4.32 32.65 17.11
CA ARG A 45 -4.40 31.19 17.14
C ARG A 45 -3.75 30.63 15.86
N ALA A 46 -2.48 30.24 15.95
CA ALA A 46 -1.89 29.27 15.03
C ALA A 46 -2.22 27.88 15.60
N ALA A 47 -2.89 27.05 14.82
CA ALA A 47 -3.13 25.66 15.15
C ALA A 47 -1.77 24.96 15.26
N ALA A 48 -1.43 24.49 16.45
CA ALA A 48 -0.26 23.66 16.65
C ALA A 48 -0.57 22.26 16.10
N HIS A 49 0.02 21.90 14.95
CA HIS A 49 0.10 20.52 14.50
C HIS A 49 1.04 19.76 15.45
N GLY A 50 0.45 18.91 16.28
CA GLY A 50 1.22 17.95 17.07
C GLY A 50 1.70 16.83 16.14
N THR A 51 2.99 16.80 15.86
CA THR A 51 3.64 15.68 15.21
C THR A 51 3.82 14.57 16.23
N ASP A 52 2.91 13.60 16.23
CA ASP A 52 3.11 12.36 16.97
C ASP A 52 3.89 11.38 16.10
N THR A 53 5.21 11.31 16.31
CA THR A 53 6.08 10.30 15.68
C THR A 53 6.15 9.08 16.58
N GLY A 54 5.01 8.42 16.80
CA GLY A 54 4.94 7.15 17.49
C GLY A 54 4.82 6.01 16.48
N THR A 55 5.82 5.14 16.40
CA THR A 55 5.63 3.76 15.92
C THR A 55 4.72 3.05 16.91
N GLY A 56 3.44 3.32 16.83
CA GLY A 56 2.41 2.71 17.64
C GLY A 56 1.22 2.44 16.74
N THR A 57 0.69 1.24 16.80
CA THR A 57 -0.66 0.89 16.41
C THR A 57 -1.65 1.79 17.19
N GLY A 58 -1.72 3.04 16.81
CA GLY A 58 -2.57 4.05 17.39
C GLY A 58 -3.58 4.48 16.33
N THR A 59 -4.83 4.11 16.55
CA THR A 59 -5.97 4.83 16.00
C THR A 59 -5.78 6.31 16.33
N ASN A 60 -5.41 7.15 15.34
CA ASN A 60 -5.46 8.60 15.48
C ASN A 60 -6.94 9.01 15.53
N THR A 61 -7.50 8.87 16.68
CA THR A 61 -8.83 9.37 17.01
C THR A 61 -8.70 10.62 17.87
N ASN A 62 -8.64 11.77 17.23
CA ASN A 62 -9.51 12.83 17.72
C ASN A 62 -10.92 12.33 17.38
N GLY A 63 -11.65 11.73 18.30
CA GLY A 63 -12.77 10.80 18.13
C GLY A 63 -13.88 11.15 17.13
N ASP A 64 -13.86 12.31 16.50
CA ASP A 64 -14.89 12.82 15.61
C ASP A 64 -14.40 13.28 14.23
N ARG A 65 -13.08 13.26 13.92
CA ARG A 65 -12.53 13.74 12.64
C ARG A 65 -11.42 12.80 12.10
N VAL A 66 -11.27 12.76 10.77
CA VAL A 66 -10.23 12.02 10.05
C VAL A 66 -9.51 12.97 9.09
N GLU A 67 -8.18 12.90 9.07
CA GLU A 67 -7.37 13.65 8.11
C GLU A 67 -7.47 13.01 6.73
N VAL A 68 -7.62 13.86 5.70
CA VAL A 68 -7.66 13.46 4.30
C VAL A 68 -6.79 14.39 3.47
N GLU A 69 -6.12 13.79 2.47
CA GLU A 69 -5.41 14.48 1.42
C GLU A 69 -6.31 14.71 0.21
N TYR A 70 -6.14 15.84 -0.50
CA TYR A 70 -6.92 16.15 -1.71
C TYR A 70 -6.19 17.07 -2.67
N PHE A 71 -6.59 17.01 -3.94
CA PHE A 71 -5.99 17.79 -5.03
C PHE A 71 -7.03 18.75 -5.61
N THR A 72 -6.76 20.05 -5.54
CA THR A 72 -7.69 21.07 -6.07
C THR A 72 -7.64 21.17 -7.60
N ARG A 73 -6.53 20.80 -8.22
CA ARG A 73 -6.30 20.73 -9.68
C ARG A 73 -5.21 19.70 -9.96
N PRO A 74 -5.17 19.12 -11.18
CA PRO A 74 -4.15 18.14 -11.55
C PRO A 74 -2.70 18.63 -11.42
N ASP A 75 -2.49 19.93 -11.62
CA ASP A 75 -1.19 20.60 -11.54
C ASP A 75 -0.92 21.29 -10.19
N SER A 76 -1.81 21.10 -9.22
CA SER A 76 -1.67 21.68 -7.87
C SER A 76 -0.94 20.74 -6.93
N ARG A 77 -0.30 21.30 -5.93
CA ARG A 77 0.15 20.52 -4.76
C ARG A 77 -1.06 20.01 -4.00
N PRO A 78 -1.00 18.79 -3.45
CA PRO A 78 -2.03 18.29 -2.56
C PRO A 78 -2.21 19.18 -1.33
N ARG A 79 -3.32 19.01 -0.63
CA ARG A 79 -3.64 19.69 0.62
C ARG A 79 -4.27 18.71 1.58
N HIS A 80 -4.06 18.92 2.86
CA HIS A 80 -4.70 18.16 3.93
C HIS A 80 -5.81 18.97 4.60
N THR A 81 -6.81 18.27 5.07
CA THR A 81 -7.85 18.81 5.94
C THR A 81 -8.44 17.69 6.80
N ASP A 82 -8.96 18.06 7.97
CA ASP A 82 -9.75 17.14 8.78
C ASP A 82 -11.22 17.23 8.36
N ILE A 83 -11.85 16.08 8.15
CA ILE A 83 -13.29 15.96 7.89
C ILE A 83 -13.98 15.16 9.00
N PRO A 84 -15.29 15.29 9.20
CA PRO A 84 -16.02 14.45 10.14
C PRO A 84 -15.83 12.97 9.85
N SER A 85 -15.58 12.17 10.89
CA SER A 85 -15.53 10.72 10.77
C SER A 85 -16.89 10.13 10.41
N SER A 86 -16.91 9.05 9.64
CA SER A 86 -18.14 8.33 9.29
C SER A 86 -18.81 7.73 10.52
N THR A 87 -20.13 7.75 10.55
CA THR A 87 -20.90 7.14 11.64
C THR A 87 -20.85 5.60 11.54
N PRO A 88 -20.62 4.88 12.66
CA PRO A 88 -20.61 3.43 12.63
C PRO A 88 -21.94 2.84 12.11
N LEU A 89 -21.82 1.87 11.21
CA LEU A 89 -22.98 1.19 10.63
C LEU A 89 -23.74 0.36 11.67
N THR A 90 -25.07 0.39 11.59
CA THR A 90 -25.92 -0.55 12.33
C THR A 90 -25.75 -1.99 11.80
N ARG A 91 -26.17 -2.97 12.61
CA ARG A 91 -26.16 -4.38 12.17
C ARG A 91 -27.00 -4.61 10.92
N LYS A 92 -28.12 -3.89 10.78
CA LYS A 92 -29.02 -3.98 9.61
C LYS A 92 -28.34 -3.47 8.35
N GLU A 93 -27.69 -2.30 8.42
CA GLU A 93 -26.95 -1.73 7.29
C GLU A 93 -25.82 -2.65 6.82
N ARG A 94 -25.01 -3.17 7.75
CA ARG A 94 -23.98 -4.17 7.40
C ARG A 94 -24.56 -5.41 6.71
N ALA A 95 -25.70 -5.93 7.20
CA ALA A 95 -26.34 -7.08 6.58
C ALA A 95 -26.84 -6.74 5.16
N THR A 96 -27.41 -5.54 4.96
CA THR A 96 -27.85 -5.08 3.64
C THR A 96 -26.66 -4.99 2.67
N ILE A 97 -25.52 -4.42 3.09
CA ILE A 97 -24.31 -4.33 2.27
C ILE A 97 -23.77 -5.72 1.94
N GLN A 98 -23.77 -6.67 2.88
CA GLN A 98 -23.30 -8.03 2.62
C GLN A 98 -24.16 -8.78 1.58
N ASP A 99 -25.45 -8.45 1.49
CA ASP A 99 -26.39 -9.02 0.52
C ASP A 99 -26.42 -8.25 -0.82
N ASP A 100 -25.78 -7.07 -0.90
CA ASP A 100 -25.74 -6.20 -2.08
C ASP A 100 -24.53 -6.51 -2.96
N GLY A 101 -24.77 -6.57 -4.28
CA GLY A 101 -23.74 -6.68 -5.32
C GLY A 101 -22.84 -7.93 -5.23
N ASP A 102 -22.02 -8.10 -6.23
CA ASP A 102 -21.10 -9.21 -6.37
C ASP A 102 -19.63 -8.74 -6.29
N VAL A 103 -18.68 -9.67 -6.12
CA VAL A 103 -17.25 -9.46 -6.27
C VAL A 103 -16.79 -10.16 -7.54
N LEU A 104 -16.26 -9.40 -8.49
CA LEU A 104 -15.83 -9.92 -9.78
C LEU A 104 -14.33 -9.76 -9.97
N PRO A 105 -13.64 -10.77 -10.50
CA PRO A 105 -12.25 -10.64 -10.91
C PRO A 105 -12.16 -9.83 -12.21
N ILE A 106 -11.36 -8.77 -12.17
CA ILE A 106 -10.96 -7.98 -13.36
C ILE A 106 -9.63 -8.49 -13.89
N VAL A 107 -8.67 -8.75 -12.97
CA VAL A 107 -7.40 -9.44 -13.23
C VAL A 107 -7.23 -10.51 -12.15
N GLU A 108 -6.92 -11.73 -12.54
CA GLU A 108 -6.67 -12.85 -11.65
C GLU A 108 -5.29 -13.46 -11.96
N ALA A 109 -4.26 -12.97 -11.25
CA ALA A 109 -2.88 -13.44 -11.41
C ALA A 109 -2.58 -14.67 -10.54
N GLY A 110 -3.38 -14.95 -9.52
CA GLY A 110 -3.21 -16.12 -8.65
C GLY A 110 -4.02 -16.05 -7.35
N ALA A 111 -3.66 -16.90 -6.39
CA ALA A 111 -4.36 -16.95 -5.12
C ALA A 111 -4.10 -15.69 -4.28
N SER A 112 -5.14 -15.13 -3.65
CA SER A 112 -5.05 -13.90 -2.84
C SER A 112 -3.98 -13.94 -1.75
N ASP A 113 -3.65 -15.11 -1.21
CA ASP A 113 -2.60 -15.23 -0.21
C ASP A 113 -1.17 -15.17 -0.79
N THR A 114 -1.03 -15.03 -2.10
CA THR A 114 0.26 -14.96 -2.80
C THR A 114 0.36 -13.78 -3.76
N LYS A 115 -0.67 -12.97 -3.85
CA LYS A 115 -0.77 -11.79 -4.72
C LYS A 115 -1.12 -10.55 -3.89
N VAL A 116 -0.97 -9.40 -4.52
CA VAL A 116 -1.51 -8.13 -4.02
C VAL A 116 -2.94 -8.01 -4.52
N ASP A 117 -3.90 -7.88 -3.62
CA ASP A 117 -5.32 -7.75 -3.98
C ASP A 117 -5.74 -6.27 -3.98
N VAL A 118 -5.90 -5.72 -5.18
CA VAL A 118 -6.44 -4.36 -5.39
C VAL A 118 -7.95 -4.45 -5.55
N VAL A 119 -8.68 -3.74 -4.70
CA VAL A 119 -10.13 -3.75 -4.68
C VAL A 119 -10.68 -2.39 -5.10
N PHE A 120 -11.39 -2.37 -6.22
CA PHE A 120 -12.17 -1.22 -6.65
C PHE A 120 -13.62 -1.38 -6.21
N ILE A 121 -14.21 -0.31 -5.64
CA ILE A 121 -15.61 -0.28 -5.25
C ILE A 121 -16.28 0.85 -6.02
N GLY A 122 -17.39 0.56 -6.72
CA GLY A 122 -18.12 1.57 -7.49
C GLY A 122 -19.04 2.38 -6.60
N ASP A 123 -19.12 3.71 -6.80
CA ASP A 123 -20.17 4.50 -6.20
C ASP A 123 -20.84 5.42 -7.23
N GLY A 124 -22.17 5.62 -7.09
CA GLY A 124 -22.95 6.34 -8.08
C GLY A 124 -23.28 5.54 -9.34
N TYR A 125 -23.05 4.23 -9.35
CA TYR A 125 -23.51 3.32 -10.40
C TYR A 125 -24.75 2.58 -9.94
N THR A 126 -25.83 2.67 -10.72
CA THR A 126 -27.04 1.88 -10.46
C THR A 126 -26.83 0.41 -10.83
N ALA A 127 -27.74 -0.48 -10.43
CA ALA A 127 -27.68 -1.89 -10.83
C ALA A 127 -27.61 -2.10 -12.36
N ALA A 128 -28.17 -1.18 -13.16
CA ALA A 128 -28.10 -1.21 -14.61
C ALA A 128 -26.76 -0.72 -15.19
N GLN A 129 -25.91 -0.08 -14.38
CA GLN A 129 -24.64 0.53 -14.79
C GLN A 129 -23.41 -0.26 -14.31
N GLN A 130 -23.58 -1.47 -13.76
CA GLN A 130 -22.44 -2.24 -13.28
C GLN A 130 -21.45 -2.64 -14.40
N ALA A 131 -21.93 -2.84 -15.62
CA ALA A 131 -21.05 -3.09 -16.78
C ALA A 131 -20.17 -1.86 -17.11
N ASP A 132 -20.67 -0.65 -16.89
CA ASP A 132 -19.95 0.61 -17.02
C ASP A 132 -18.88 0.72 -15.93
N PHE A 133 -19.25 0.51 -14.66
CA PHE A 133 -18.30 0.41 -13.56
C PHE A 133 -17.15 -0.57 -13.84
N HIS A 134 -17.45 -1.77 -14.32
CA HIS A 134 -16.40 -2.75 -14.66
C HIS A 134 -15.49 -2.28 -15.80
N ALA A 135 -16.01 -1.52 -16.77
CA ALA A 135 -15.20 -0.91 -17.82
C ALA A 135 -14.25 0.16 -17.26
N ASP A 136 -14.76 0.98 -16.35
CA ASP A 136 -13.97 2.02 -15.65
C ASP A 136 -12.87 1.39 -14.81
N VAL A 137 -13.14 0.33 -14.05
CA VAL A 137 -12.11 -0.41 -13.30
C VAL A 137 -10.99 -0.91 -14.23
N ARG A 138 -11.34 -1.51 -15.39
CA ARG A 138 -10.34 -1.96 -16.37
C ARG A 138 -9.51 -0.80 -16.90
N SER A 139 -10.14 0.33 -17.18
CA SER A 139 -9.47 1.54 -17.67
C SER A 139 -8.51 2.11 -16.63
N LYS A 140 -8.97 2.26 -15.38
CA LYS A 140 -8.16 2.79 -14.28
C LYS A 140 -6.98 1.88 -13.95
N TRP A 141 -7.24 0.58 -13.82
CA TRP A 141 -6.15 -0.38 -13.59
C TRP A 141 -5.11 -0.35 -14.71
N LYS A 142 -5.52 -0.33 -15.97
CA LYS A 142 -4.60 -0.23 -17.11
C LYS A 142 -3.70 1.00 -17.03
N GLN A 143 -4.21 2.13 -16.55
CA GLN A 143 -3.43 3.36 -16.39
C GLN A 143 -2.46 3.26 -15.21
N MET A 144 -2.90 2.74 -14.07
CA MET A 144 -2.04 2.48 -12.92
C MET A 144 -0.93 1.48 -13.27
N ALA A 145 -1.27 0.38 -13.93
CA ALA A 145 -0.33 -0.67 -14.34
C ALA A 145 0.67 -0.20 -15.43
N ALA A 146 0.44 0.95 -16.07
CA ALA A 146 1.40 1.54 -17.01
C ALA A 146 2.53 2.35 -16.31
N VAL A 147 2.39 2.64 -15.01
CA VAL A 147 3.38 3.39 -14.23
C VAL A 147 4.36 2.42 -13.56
N GLU A 148 5.66 2.72 -13.59
CA GLU A 148 6.64 1.93 -12.85
C GLU A 148 6.61 2.26 -11.34
N PRO A 149 6.71 1.23 -10.46
CA PRO A 149 7.08 -0.16 -10.72
C PRO A 149 5.91 -1.13 -10.96
N TYR A 150 4.67 -0.66 -11.11
CA TYR A 150 3.53 -1.54 -11.40
C TYR A 150 3.70 -2.28 -12.73
N ALA A 151 4.21 -1.60 -13.76
CA ALA A 151 4.39 -2.19 -15.09
C ALA A 151 5.37 -3.38 -15.07
N GLU A 152 6.49 -3.28 -14.32
CA GLU A 152 7.44 -4.37 -14.17
C GLU A 152 6.84 -5.54 -13.37
N TYR A 153 5.96 -5.27 -12.40
CA TYR A 153 5.44 -6.24 -11.44
C TYR A 153 3.94 -6.53 -11.58
N GLU A 154 3.35 -6.27 -12.75
CA GLU A 154 1.90 -6.39 -13.00
C GLU A 154 1.34 -7.78 -12.63
N ASP A 155 2.11 -8.83 -12.83
CA ASP A 155 1.74 -10.22 -12.52
C ASP A 155 1.66 -10.54 -11.01
N LEU A 156 2.06 -9.62 -10.14
CA LEU A 156 1.85 -9.75 -8.70
C LEU A 156 0.43 -9.35 -8.25
N PHE A 157 -0.39 -8.77 -9.12
CA PHE A 157 -1.65 -8.15 -8.74
C PHE A 157 -2.87 -8.97 -9.18
N ASN A 158 -3.80 -9.20 -8.24
CA ASN A 158 -5.20 -9.42 -8.55
C ASN A 158 -5.93 -8.08 -8.51
N VAL A 159 -6.94 -7.93 -9.34
CA VAL A 159 -7.80 -6.74 -9.35
C VAL A 159 -9.25 -7.20 -9.26
N TRP A 160 -9.94 -6.70 -8.27
CA TRP A 160 -11.32 -7.04 -7.97
C TRP A 160 -12.22 -5.82 -8.16
N ALA A 161 -13.39 -6.00 -8.77
CA ALA A 161 -14.48 -5.06 -8.74
C ALA A 161 -15.51 -5.52 -7.71
N VAL A 162 -15.87 -4.67 -6.78
CA VAL A 162 -16.94 -4.90 -5.82
C VAL A 162 -18.13 -4.03 -6.20
N ASP A 163 -19.18 -4.67 -6.67
CA ASP A 163 -20.42 -3.99 -7.05
C ASP A 163 -21.07 -3.40 -5.80
N ALA A 164 -21.43 -2.12 -5.87
CA ALA A 164 -22.20 -1.43 -4.86
C ALA A 164 -23.33 -0.67 -5.57
N HIS A 165 -24.56 -1.15 -5.40
CA HIS A 165 -25.70 -0.65 -6.14
C HIS A 165 -26.21 0.66 -5.57
N SER A 166 -25.91 1.78 -6.23
CA SER A 166 -26.47 3.08 -5.91
C SER A 166 -27.92 3.20 -6.41
N ARG A 167 -28.74 3.95 -5.70
CA ARG A 167 -30.11 4.26 -6.16
C ARG A 167 -30.09 5.29 -7.26
N ASP A 168 -29.23 6.31 -7.12
CA ASP A 168 -29.07 7.39 -8.09
C ASP A 168 -27.76 7.20 -8.87
N SER A 169 -27.79 7.52 -10.16
CA SER A 169 -26.58 7.62 -10.99
C SER A 169 -25.86 8.95 -10.73
N GLY A 170 -24.53 8.91 -10.70
CA GLY A 170 -23.69 10.06 -10.37
C GLY A 170 -23.56 10.27 -8.87
N VAL A 171 -22.84 11.30 -8.45
CA VAL A 171 -22.50 11.57 -7.04
C VAL A 171 -23.00 12.93 -6.57
N SER A 172 -23.13 13.10 -5.26
CA SER A 172 -23.51 14.39 -4.66
C SER A 172 -22.47 15.46 -4.98
N GLY A 173 -22.90 16.71 -5.16
CA GLY A 173 -22.00 17.83 -5.45
C GLY A 173 -21.49 17.88 -6.90
N ASP A 174 -22.04 17.09 -7.82
CA ASP A 174 -21.74 17.14 -9.24
C ASP A 174 -23.03 17.46 -10.05
N PRO A 175 -23.06 18.55 -10.84
CA PRO A 175 -21.98 19.52 -11.08
C PRO A 175 -21.83 20.61 -10.00
N THR A 176 -22.82 20.83 -9.15
CA THR A 176 -22.86 21.93 -8.17
C THR A 176 -23.16 21.46 -6.74
N SER A 177 -22.80 22.26 -5.76
CA SER A 177 -22.88 21.90 -4.33
C SER A 177 -24.27 21.60 -3.79
N ASP A 178 -25.34 21.97 -4.52
CA ASP A 178 -26.74 21.71 -4.15
C ASP A 178 -27.26 20.36 -4.65
N VAL A 179 -26.55 19.70 -5.57
CA VAL A 179 -26.92 18.37 -6.05
C VAL A 179 -26.77 17.34 -4.92
N ARG A 180 -27.81 16.53 -4.74
CA ARG A 180 -27.84 15.41 -3.80
C ARG A 180 -28.19 14.13 -4.52
N LYS A 181 -27.44 13.08 -4.23
CA LYS A 181 -27.60 11.72 -4.78
C LYS A 181 -27.62 10.70 -3.64
N ASN A 182 -28.44 9.69 -3.78
CA ASN A 182 -28.50 8.56 -2.86
C ASN A 182 -27.63 7.44 -3.45
N THR A 183 -26.36 7.41 -3.03
CA THR A 183 -25.38 6.45 -3.52
C THR A 183 -25.01 5.42 -2.45
N ALA A 184 -24.38 4.33 -2.86
CA ALA A 184 -24.06 3.21 -1.98
C ALA A 184 -23.04 3.58 -0.89
N LEU A 185 -22.06 4.42 -1.22
CA LEU A 185 -20.96 4.83 -0.33
C LEU A 185 -21.06 6.30 0.11
N ASP A 186 -22.17 6.99 -0.22
CA ASP A 186 -22.38 8.42 0.05
C ASP A 186 -21.29 9.33 -0.53
N SER A 187 -20.72 8.99 -1.69
CA SER A 187 -19.72 9.85 -2.34
C SER A 187 -20.24 11.26 -2.57
N ALA A 188 -19.43 12.25 -2.19
CA ALA A 188 -19.78 13.64 -2.33
C ALA A 188 -18.58 14.54 -2.61
N PHE A 189 -18.71 15.41 -3.61
CA PHE A 189 -17.87 16.61 -3.74
C PHE A 189 -18.30 17.68 -2.72
N PHE A 190 -17.52 18.75 -2.61
CA PHE A 190 -17.74 19.83 -1.64
C PHE A 190 -17.72 19.38 -0.18
N CYS A 191 -17.05 18.28 0.10
CA CYS A 191 -16.84 17.84 1.46
C CYS A 191 -16.10 18.93 2.26
N ASP A 192 -16.61 19.24 3.45
CA ASP A 192 -16.14 20.35 4.29
C ASP A 192 -16.01 21.70 3.54
N GLY A 193 -16.89 21.95 2.54
CA GLY A 193 -16.87 23.15 1.70
C GLY A 193 -15.80 23.18 0.61
N ILE A 194 -15.03 22.12 0.43
CA ILE A 194 -13.92 22.03 -0.54
C ILE A 194 -14.42 21.33 -1.81
N GLU A 195 -14.51 22.08 -2.92
CA GLU A 195 -15.16 21.62 -4.15
C GLU A 195 -14.61 20.28 -4.69
N ARG A 196 -13.31 20.09 -4.69
CA ARG A 196 -12.63 18.94 -5.32
C ARG A 196 -12.37 17.79 -4.37
N LEU A 197 -12.64 17.97 -3.08
CA LEU A 197 -12.55 16.91 -2.09
C LEU A 197 -13.73 15.96 -2.27
N LEU A 198 -13.41 14.73 -2.73
CA LEU A 198 -14.39 13.68 -2.98
C LEU A 198 -14.39 12.70 -1.80
N CYS A 199 -15.30 12.95 -0.84
CA CYS A 199 -15.44 12.12 0.35
C CYS A 199 -16.34 10.90 0.13
N VAL A 200 -16.17 9.91 1.01
CA VAL A 200 -16.98 8.69 1.10
C VAL A 200 -17.28 8.34 2.55
N ASP A 201 -18.30 7.52 2.80
CA ASP A 201 -18.50 6.88 4.10
C ASP A 201 -17.52 5.70 4.26
N THR A 202 -16.47 5.88 5.06
CA THR A 202 -15.40 4.91 5.25
C THR A 202 -15.89 3.61 5.90
N ASN A 203 -16.96 3.63 6.70
CA ASN A 203 -17.55 2.43 7.28
C ASN A 203 -18.29 1.59 6.23
N LYS A 204 -18.94 2.24 5.24
CA LYS A 204 -19.53 1.56 4.09
C LYS A 204 -18.44 0.98 3.18
N VAL A 205 -17.37 1.75 2.91
CA VAL A 205 -16.21 1.26 2.14
C VAL A 205 -15.65 0.00 2.78
N GLU A 206 -15.39 -0.02 4.09
CA GLU A 206 -14.93 -1.21 4.83
C GLU A 206 -15.88 -2.40 4.67
N ALA A 207 -17.20 -2.15 4.78
CA ALA A 207 -18.19 -3.20 4.66
C ALA A 207 -18.22 -3.85 3.26
N TYR A 208 -18.07 -3.05 2.19
CA TYR A 208 -17.96 -3.56 0.82
C TYR A 208 -16.59 -4.21 0.56
N ALA A 209 -15.50 -3.59 0.98
CA ALA A 209 -14.15 -4.12 0.81
C ALA A 209 -13.98 -5.49 1.46
N SER A 210 -14.59 -5.70 2.64
CA SER A 210 -14.56 -6.97 3.37
C SER A 210 -15.21 -8.15 2.63
N LYS A 211 -15.91 -7.92 1.51
CA LYS A 211 -16.44 -8.96 0.62
C LYS A 211 -15.35 -9.61 -0.22
N ALA A 212 -14.30 -8.89 -0.57
CA ALA A 212 -13.10 -9.43 -1.22
C ALA A 212 -12.30 -10.31 -0.25
N ALA A 213 -11.52 -11.24 -0.79
CA ALA A 213 -10.89 -12.29 0.02
C ALA A 213 -9.79 -11.78 0.97
N ASP A 214 -8.94 -10.86 0.53
CA ASP A 214 -7.79 -10.33 1.30
C ASP A 214 -7.39 -8.96 0.72
N PRO A 215 -8.20 -7.90 0.91
CA PRO A 215 -7.94 -6.61 0.30
C PRO A 215 -6.64 -6.00 0.85
N ASP A 216 -5.71 -5.64 -0.03
CA ASP A 216 -4.45 -4.98 0.32
C ASP A 216 -4.49 -3.48 -0.01
N LEU A 217 -5.26 -3.09 -1.02
CA LEU A 217 -5.48 -1.71 -1.43
C LEU A 217 -6.94 -1.52 -1.83
N VAL A 218 -7.55 -0.41 -1.39
CA VAL A 218 -8.94 -0.07 -1.71
C VAL A 218 -9.02 1.27 -2.42
N ILE A 219 -9.70 1.27 -3.57
CA ILE A 219 -9.96 2.47 -4.37
C ILE A 219 -11.46 2.57 -4.65
N VAL A 220 -12.07 3.69 -4.30
CA VAL A 220 -13.45 3.99 -4.66
C VAL A 220 -13.47 4.77 -5.97
N LEU A 221 -14.16 4.22 -6.98
CA LEU A 221 -14.46 4.92 -8.22
C LEU A 221 -15.86 5.51 -8.16
N SER A 222 -15.93 6.84 -8.16
CA SER A 222 -17.17 7.59 -8.14
C SER A 222 -17.57 7.98 -9.56
N ASN A 223 -18.80 7.63 -9.96
CA ASN A 223 -19.35 7.85 -11.30
C ASN A 223 -19.49 9.36 -11.58
N SER A 224 -18.45 9.97 -12.07
CA SER A 224 -18.39 11.42 -12.35
C SER A 224 -17.29 11.77 -13.34
N THR A 225 -17.59 12.75 -14.20
CA THR A 225 -16.62 13.41 -15.09
C THR A 225 -15.91 14.59 -14.42
N LYS A 226 -16.36 15.00 -13.23
CA LYS A 226 -15.77 16.11 -12.48
C LYS A 226 -14.46 15.69 -11.84
N TYR A 227 -13.38 16.45 -12.05
CA TYR A 227 -12.09 16.19 -11.39
C TYR A 227 -12.23 16.22 -9.87
N GLY A 228 -11.69 15.21 -9.21
CA GLY A 228 -11.54 15.14 -7.77
C GLY A 228 -11.10 13.76 -7.31
N GLY A 229 -10.74 13.70 -6.07
CA GLY A 229 -10.27 12.54 -5.37
C GLY A 229 -9.82 12.90 -3.97
N ALA A 230 -9.49 11.89 -3.17
CA ALA A 230 -8.92 12.04 -1.85
C ALA A 230 -8.16 10.78 -1.42
N GLY A 231 -7.16 10.96 -0.55
CA GLY A 231 -6.48 9.91 0.18
C GLY A 231 -6.87 9.94 1.66
N TYR A 232 -7.26 8.78 2.18
CA TYR A 232 -7.50 8.55 3.62
C TYR A 232 -6.32 7.76 4.18
N ASN A 233 -5.15 8.39 4.26
CA ASN A 233 -3.88 7.71 4.54
C ASN A 233 -3.69 7.33 6.01
N ALA A 234 -4.47 7.92 6.93
CA ALA A 234 -4.45 7.64 8.36
C ALA A 234 -5.39 6.49 8.80
N ILE A 235 -6.06 5.82 7.85
CA ILE A 235 -7.01 4.74 8.16
C ILE A 235 -6.29 3.39 8.07
N THR A 236 -6.44 2.58 9.13
CA THR A 236 -6.09 1.16 9.13
C THR A 236 -7.38 0.34 9.21
N SER A 237 -7.61 -0.50 8.21
CA SER A 237 -8.83 -1.30 8.08
C SER A 237 -8.80 -2.56 8.93
N PRO A 238 -9.93 -2.96 9.53
CA PRO A 238 -10.11 -4.31 10.09
C PRO A 238 -9.91 -5.44 9.07
N SER A 239 -10.16 -5.19 7.78
CA SER A 239 -9.95 -6.14 6.68
C SER A 239 -8.49 -6.25 6.26
N GLY A 240 -7.63 -5.32 6.66
CA GLY A 240 -6.18 -5.43 6.53
C GLY A 240 -5.53 -4.49 5.53
N TYR A 241 -6.27 -3.70 4.76
CA TYR A 241 -5.71 -2.66 3.90
C TYR A 241 -5.37 -1.39 4.70
N ASP A 242 -4.40 -0.63 4.21
CA ASP A 242 -4.01 0.66 4.75
C ASP A 242 -4.44 1.78 3.79
N GLY A 243 -5.28 2.69 4.26
CA GLY A 243 -5.78 3.82 3.49
C GLY A 243 -6.89 3.48 2.48
N ILE A 244 -7.57 4.52 2.00
CA ILE A 244 -8.57 4.47 0.93
C ILE A 244 -8.24 5.58 -0.06
N GLY A 245 -8.10 5.23 -1.34
CA GLY A 245 -8.08 6.22 -2.40
C GLY A 245 -9.48 6.45 -2.96
N THR A 246 -9.87 7.68 -3.25
CA THR A 246 -11.07 7.98 -4.03
C THR A 246 -10.71 8.69 -5.32
N ALA A 247 -11.41 8.39 -6.39
CA ALA A 247 -11.17 9.01 -7.69
C ALA A 247 -12.47 9.10 -8.51
N SER A 248 -12.58 10.14 -9.33
CA SER A 248 -13.63 10.21 -10.35
C SER A 248 -13.35 9.22 -11.47
N SER A 249 -14.36 8.45 -11.90
CA SER A 249 -14.19 7.40 -12.91
C SER A 249 -13.79 7.93 -14.28
N ASP A 250 -14.45 9.01 -14.73
CA ASP A 250 -14.38 9.50 -16.11
C ASP A 250 -13.48 10.73 -16.30
N HIS A 251 -12.71 11.11 -15.27
CA HIS A 251 -11.73 12.19 -15.41
C HIS A 251 -10.32 11.64 -15.56
N PRO A 252 -9.60 11.94 -16.66
CA PRO A 252 -8.30 11.32 -16.95
C PRO A 252 -7.22 11.64 -15.92
N ASP A 253 -7.25 12.84 -15.33
CA ASP A 253 -6.25 13.25 -14.35
C ASP A 253 -6.48 12.65 -12.95
N SER A 254 -7.67 12.06 -12.69
CA SER A 254 -7.97 11.40 -11.41
C SER A 254 -7.21 10.07 -11.22
N ASP A 255 -6.67 9.49 -12.30
CA ASP A 255 -5.89 8.26 -12.24
C ASP A 255 -4.58 8.44 -11.47
N GLN A 256 -3.98 9.62 -11.62
CA GLN A 256 -2.71 9.97 -10.99
C GLN A 256 -2.84 10.16 -9.47
N VAL A 257 -4.03 10.58 -8.99
CA VAL A 257 -4.33 10.63 -7.55
C VAL A 257 -4.20 9.22 -6.96
N ALA A 258 -4.87 8.22 -7.56
CA ALA A 258 -4.78 6.85 -7.07
C ALA A 258 -3.34 6.32 -7.03
N VAL A 259 -2.50 6.60 -8.05
CA VAL A 259 -1.09 6.18 -8.07
C VAL A 259 -0.30 6.85 -6.95
N HIS A 260 -0.50 8.15 -6.70
CA HIS A 260 0.13 8.90 -5.62
C HIS A 260 -0.23 8.29 -4.26
N GLU A 261 -1.51 8.09 -3.98
CA GLU A 261 -2.00 7.53 -2.71
C GLU A 261 -1.44 6.12 -2.43
N THR A 262 -1.18 5.34 -3.49
CA THR A 262 -0.53 4.04 -3.30
C THR A 262 0.94 4.15 -2.89
N GLY A 263 1.59 5.27 -3.14
CA GLY A 263 2.91 5.59 -2.60
C GLY A 263 2.92 5.60 -1.08
N HIS A 264 1.87 6.14 -0.46
CA HIS A 264 1.68 6.08 0.99
C HIS A 264 1.34 4.67 1.47
N SER A 265 0.41 3.99 0.80
CA SER A 265 -0.08 2.67 1.22
C SER A 265 0.97 1.58 1.11
N PHE A 266 1.59 1.39 -0.06
CA PHE A 266 2.60 0.34 -0.28
C PHE A 266 4.02 0.78 0.04
N GLY A 267 4.41 1.98 -0.45
CA GLY A 267 5.77 2.48 -0.31
C GLY A 267 6.09 3.03 1.07
N LYS A 268 5.06 3.31 1.89
CA LYS A 268 5.20 4.08 3.13
C LYS A 268 6.02 5.34 2.90
N LEU A 269 5.78 5.99 1.74
CA LEU A 269 6.43 7.21 1.34
C LEU A 269 5.72 8.41 1.98
N ALA A 270 6.48 9.43 2.29
CA ALA A 270 5.95 10.74 2.66
C ALA A 270 5.77 11.60 1.41
N ASP A 271 5.00 12.68 1.57
CA ASP A 271 4.90 13.72 0.57
C ASP A 271 6.22 14.47 0.40
N GLU A 272 6.59 14.73 -0.85
CA GLU A 272 7.80 15.45 -1.21
C GLU A 272 7.54 16.93 -1.50
N TYR A 273 6.35 17.45 -1.18
CA TYR A 273 5.97 18.86 -1.32
C TYR A 273 5.94 19.59 0.04
N TRP A 274 5.79 20.92 -0.02
CA TRP A 274 5.66 21.80 1.16
C TRP A 274 4.69 22.95 0.87
N TYR A 275 4.13 23.53 1.93
CA TYR A 275 3.13 24.59 1.85
C TYR A 275 3.74 25.99 2.01
N ASP A 276 4.71 26.12 2.91
CA ASP A 276 5.32 27.36 3.31
C ASP A 276 6.83 27.18 3.57
N GLU A 277 7.49 28.28 3.92
CA GLU A 277 8.92 28.30 4.23
C GLU A 277 9.19 27.95 5.71
N SER A 278 8.33 27.18 6.34
CA SER A 278 8.57 26.69 7.71
C SER A 278 9.75 25.71 7.77
N THR A 279 10.38 25.63 8.94
CA THR A 279 11.50 24.71 9.15
C THR A 279 11.05 23.52 10.01
N TYR A 280 11.27 22.33 9.50
CA TYR A 280 11.06 21.09 10.25
C TYR A 280 12.07 20.98 11.40
N THR A 281 11.58 20.82 12.62
CA THR A 281 12.40 20.71 13.85
C THR A 281 12.29 19.35 14.53
N GLY A 282 11.48 18.44 14.00
CA GLY A 282 11.26 17.11 14.54
C GLY A 282 12.47 16.17 14.44
N PRO A 283 12.33 14.90 14.83
CA PRO A 283 13.35 13.87 14.68
C PRO A 283 13.61 13.52 13.22
N GLU A 284 14.59 12.67 12.93
CA GLU A 284 14.77 12.09 11.59
C GLU A 284 13.50 11.32 11.17
N PRO A 285 12.89 11.63 10.01
CA PRO A 285 11.68 10.95 9.55
C PRO A 285 11.87 9.43 9.40
N GLY A 286 10.81 8.66 9.65
CA GLY A 286 10.80 7.22 9.43
C GLY A 286 10.77 6.85 7.95
N GLU A 287 10.09 7.65 7.14
CA GLU A 287 9.84 7.46 5.73
C GLU A 287 11.15 7.43 4.92
N SER A 288 11.19 6.55 3.92
CA SER A 288 12.43 6.28 3.18
C SER A 288 12.83 7.42 2.25
N ASN A 289 11.90 8.28 1.85
CA ASN A 289 12.08 9.38 0.90
C ASN A 289 12.19 10.77 1.54
N LEU A 290 12.24 10.87 2.87
CA LEU A 290 12.56 12.11 3.58
C LEU A 290 13.74 11.95 4.53
N SER A 291 14.56 12.99 4.68
CA SER A 291 15.69 13.01 5.62
C SER A 291 16.08 14.43 6.02
N LYS A 292 16.53 14.59 7.26
CA LYS A 292 17.20 15.82 7.72
C LYS A 292 18.64 15.91 7.23
N LEU A 293 19.21 14.80 6.76
CA LEU A 293 20.61 14.66 6.40
C LEU A 293 20.89 15.19 5.00
N SER A 294 22.02 15.83 4.82
CA SER A 294 22.57 16.14 3.51
C SER A 294 23.02 14.86 2.77
N ALA A 295 23.21 14.92 1.47
CA ALA A 295 23.74 13.82 0.66
C ALA A 295 25.08 13.30 1.20
N ALA A 296 25.96 14.18 1.68
CA ALA A 296 27.25 13.82 2.24
C ALA A 296 27.10 13.03 3.56
N GLU A 297 26.21 13.47 4.43
CA GLU A 297 25.92 12.80 5.70
C GLU A 297 25.27 11.43 5.49
N MET A 298 24.28 11.32 4.58
CA MET A 298 23.66 10.05 4.21
C MET A 298 24.70 9.07 3.66
N ALA A 299 25.64 9.54 2.81
CA ALA A 299 26.73 8.71 2.29
C ALA A 299 27.69 8.25 3.37
N ALA A 300 28.09 9.13 4.29
CA ALA A 300 28.98 8.81 5.39
C ALA A 300 28.36 7.82 6.39
N GLN A 301 27.08 8.02 6.74
CA GLN A 301 26.36 7.19 7.70
C GLN A 301 25.77 5.91 7.08
N LYS A 302 25.70 5.82 5.75
CA LYS A 302 25.11 4.71 4.97
C LYS A 302 23.65 4.48 5.28
N VAL A 303 22.86 5.56 5.39
CA VAL A 303 21.43 5.55 5.70
C VAL A 303 20.60 6.14 4.56
N LYS A 304 19.30 6.01 4.65
CA LYS A 304 18.32 6.52 3.68
C LYS A 304 18.70 6.07 2.25
N TRP A 305 18.57 6.92 1.28
CA TRP A 305 18.83 6.59 -0.12
C TRP A 305 20.30 6.76 -0.57
N HIS A 306 21.28 6.65 0.35
CA HIS A 306 22.71 6.79 0.03
C HIS A 306 23.21 5.92 -1.13
N ARG A 307 22.57 4.76 -1.37
CA ARG A 307 22.93 3.83 -2.44
C ARG A 307 22.52 4.31 -3.83
N TRP A 308 21.69 5.35 -3.89
CA TRP A 308 21.16 5.92 -5.11
C TRP A 308 21.78 7.26 -5.47
N LEU A 309 22.51 7.91 -4.55
CA LEU A 309 23.08 9.23 -4.75
C LEU A 309 23.88 9.32 -6.06
N GLY A 310 23.67 10.39 -6.80
CA GLY A 310 24.34 10.69 -8.06
C GLY A 310 23.83 9.92 -9.27
N GLN A 311 22.76 9.09 -9.13
CA GLN A 311 22.21 8.34 -10.24
C GLN A 311 21.06 9.11 -10.92
N ALA A 312 20.99 9.00 -12.26
CA ALA A 312 19.84 9.50 -13.01
C ALA A 312 18.58 8.76 -12.56
N SER A 313 17.49 9.48 -12.35
CA SER A 313 16.23 8.99 -11.84
C SER A 313 15.14 9.09 -12.92
N PRO A 314 14.17 8.16 -12.96
CA PRO A 314 13.13 8.14 -14.01
C PRO A 314 12.23 9.37 -14.04
N ASP A 315 12.04 10.05 -12.91
CA ASP A 315 11.33 11.32 -12.78
C ASP A 315 12.02 12.49 -13.53
N GLY A 316 13.17 12.21 -14.15
CA GLY A 316 13.94 13.16 -14.99
C GLY A 316 15.06 13.88 -14.23
N GLY A 317 15.22 13.59 -12.93
CA GLY A 317 16.24 14.21 -12.07
C GLY A 317 17.48 13.35 -11.86
N THR A 318 18.31 13.79 -10.93
CA THR A 318 19.45 13.02 -10.37
C THR A 318 19.21 12.87 -8.88
N VAL A 319 19.35 11.66 -8.34
CA VAL A 319 19.18 11.43 -6.91
C VAL A 319 20.25 12.19 -6.11
N GLY A 320 19.79 13.05 -5.22
CA GLY A 320 20.59 13.92 -4.37
C GLY A 320 19.97 14.08 -2.99
N ALA A 321 20.01 15.31 -2.48
CA ALA A 321 19.28 15.78 -1.32
C ALA A 321 18.79 17.20 -1.65
N TYR A 322 17.51 17.31 -1.93
CA TYR A 322 16.85 18.54 -2.35
C TYR A 322 15.99 19.06 -1.22
N GLU A 323 16.27 20.25 -0.75
CA GLU A 323 15.57 20.82 0.41
C GLU A 323 14.07 21.00 0.14
N GLY A 324 13.26 20.79 1.16
CA GLY A 324 11.80 20.85 1.18
C GLY A 324 11.16 19.48 0.98
N GLY A 325 10.07 19.25 1.73
CA GLY A 325 9.27 18.03 1.77
C GLY A 325 8.62 17.85 3.13
N GLY A 326 7.70 16.89 3.27
CA GLY A 326 6.96 16.68 4.52
C GLY A 326 6.27 17.95 5.01
N TYR A 327 5.72 18.73 4.07
CA TYR A 327 4.99 19.99 4.27
C TYR A 327 5.85 21.21 4.67
N HIS A 328 7.18 21.07 4.88
CA HIS A 328 8.10 22.11 5.29
C HIS A 328 9.07 22.51 4.17
N GLY A 329 9.27 23.82 3.97
CA GLY A 329 10.23 24.34 2.99
C GLY A 329 11.68 24.08 3.37
N HIS A 330 11.98 24.01 4.67
CA HIS A 330 13.32 23.83 5.19
C HIS A 330 13.45 22.69 6.20
N GLY A 331 14.68 22.20 6.38
CA GLY A 331 15.03 21.23 7.42
C GLY A 331 14.77 19.78 7.06
N LEU A 332 14.16 19.51 5.91
CA LEU A 332 14.01 18.18 5.31
C LEU A 332 14.52 18.19 3.88
N ASN A 333 15.04 17.05 3.44
CA ASN A 333 15.47 16.81 2.08
C ASN A 333 14.67 15.65 1.48
N ARG A 334 14.40 15.72 0.18
CA ARG A 334 13.81 14.67 -0.65
C ARG A 334 14.83 14.17 -1.69
N PRO A 335 14.62 13.00 -2.34
CA PRO A 335 15.63 12.38 -3.21
C PRO A 335 15.87 13.11 -4.53
N THR A 336 14.84 13.73 -5.13
CA THR A 336 14.90 14.42 -6.42
C THR A 336 14.11 15.72 -6.35
N GLU A 337 14.27 16.58 -7.37
CA GLU A 337 13.52 17.84 -7.40
C GLU A 337 12.02 17.64 -7.51
N ASP A 338 11.59 16.63 -8.28
CA ASP A 338 10.18 16.40 -8.57
C ASP A 338 9.91 14.92 -8.85
N SER A 339 8.95 14.35 -8.14
CA SER A 339 8.45 12.98 -8.30
C SER A 339 6.94 12.95 -8.16
N ILE A 340 6.30 11.80 -8.36
CA ILE A 340 4.85 11.66 -8.17
C ILE A 340 4.42 12.00 -6.74
N MET A 341 5.28 11.78 -5.73
CA MET A 341 5.01 12.16 -4.34
C MET A 341 5.06 13.68 -4.09
N ARG A 342 5.30 14.47 -5.14
CA ARG A 342 5.25 15.93 -5.12
C ARG A 342 4.30 16.51 -6.17
N THR A 343 4.28 15.92 -7.37
CA THR A 343 3.51 16.42 -8.52
C THR A 343 2.91 15.26 -9.29
N LEU A 344 1.59 15.26 -9.44
CA LEU A 344 0.88 14.22 -10.20
C LEU A 344 1.40 14.11 -11.64
N GLY A 345 1.34 12.91 -12.21
CA GLY A 345 1.81 12.65 -13.58
C GLY A 345 3.34 12.51 -13.72
N ARG A 346 4.07 12.57 -12.62
CA ARG A 346 5.49 12.22 -12.56
C ARG A 346 5.68 10.75 -12.27
N GLU A 347 6.90 10.27 -12.51
CA GLU A 347 7.33 8.93 -12.12
C GLU A 347 7.74 8.89 -10.64
N PHE A 348 7.67 7.72 -10.01
CA PHE A 348 8.39 7.53 -8.75
C PHE A 348 9.88 7.68 -8.98
N ASN A 349 10.57 8.40 -8.10
CA ASN A 349 12.02 8.43 -8.09
C ASN A 349 12.62 7.06 -7.69
N LEU A 350 13.94 6.87 -7.87
CA LEU A 350 14.56 5.57 -7.58
C LEU A 350 14.36 5.06 -6.14
N PRO A 351 14.50 5.89 -5.09
CA PRO A 351 14.16 5.47 -3.72
C PRO A 351 12.68 5.12 -3.53
N GLY A 352 11.78 5.88 -4.17
CA GLY A 352 10.34 5.60 -4.17
C GLY A 352 10.02 4.25 -4.83
N ARG A 353 10.58 3.97 -6.01
CA ARG A 353 10.43 2.66 -6.68
C ARG A 353 10.97 1.51 -5.82
N GLU A 354 12.11 1.70 -5.16
CA GLU A 354 12.66 0.72 -4.23
C GLU A 354 11.67 0.37 -3.11
N ALA A 355 11.06 1.39 -2.51
CA ALA A 355 10.09 1.24 -1.44
C ALA A 355 8.81 0.55 -1.93
N MET A 356 8.30 0.95 -3.10
CA MET A 356 7.10 0.35 -3.71
C MET A 356 7.28 -1.14 -4.01
N ILE A 357 8.40 -1.54 -4.66
CA ILE A 357 8.69 -2.95 -4.94
C ILE A 357 8.77 -3.77 -3.65
N ALA A 358 9.42 -3.22 -2.62
CA ALA A 358 9.47 -3.87 -1.32
C ALA A 358 8.08 -4.00 -0.69
N GLY A 359 7.23 -2.98 -0.84
CA GLY A 359 5.83 -2.99 -0.40
C GLY A 359 5.01 -4.08 -1.09
N PHE A 360 5.12 -4.25 -2.41
CA PHE A 360 4.44 -5.32 -3.13
C PHE A 360 4.79 -6.70 -2.55
N HIS A 361 6.07 -6.94 -2.26
CA HIS A 361 6.52 -8.21 -1.69
C HIS A 361 6.20 -8.41 -0.20
N GLN A 362 5.65 -7.43 0.49
CA GLN A 362 5.05 -7.63 1.83
C GLN A 362 3.71 -8.37 1.73
N HIS A 363 2.98 -8.17 0.62
CA HIS A 363 1.69 -8.79 0.33
C HIS A 363 1.84 -10.02 -0.58
N ALA A 364 2.67 -9.93 -1.64
CA ALA A 364 2.96 -11.00 -2.57
C ALA A 364 4.34 -11.62 -2.28
N PRO A 365 4.44 -12.73 -1.52
CA PRO A 365 5.71 -13.34 -1.18
C PRO A 365 6.41 -13.91 -2.42
N VAL A 366 7.74 -13.76 -2.49
CA VAL A 366 8.56 -14.26 -3.61
C VAL A 366 8.45 -15.79 -3.82
N LEU A 367 8.06 -16.54 -2.78
CA LEU A 367 7.92 -17.99 -2.80
C LEU A 367 6.80 -18.45 -1.87
N SER A 368 5.86 -19.21 -2.43
CA SER A 368 4.82 -19.90 -1.70
C SER A 368 4.79 -21.40 -2.01
N SER A 369 3.98 -22.18 -1.31
CA SER A 369 3.85 -23.62 -1.55
C SER A 369 2.47 -24.14 -1.19
N THR A 370 1.89 -24.94 -2.08
CA THR A 370 0.71 -25.76 -1.80
C THR A 370 1.04 -27.07 -1.07
N THR A 371 2.35 -27.43 -1.01
CA THR A 371 2.80 -28.60 -0.23
C THR A 371 3.13 -28.18 1.20
N PRO A 372 2.42 -28.72 2.22
CA PRO A 372 2.68 -28.37 3.62
C PRO A 372 4.12 -28.63 4.04
N THR A 373 4.75 -27.67 4.73
CA THR A 373 6.13 -27.76 5.23
C THR A 373 6.25 -28.50 6.57
N ASP A 374 5.15 -28.62 7.31
CA ASP A 374 5.04 -29.30 8.61
C ASP A 374 4.93 -30.83 8.51
N ARG A 375 4.73 -31.36 7.31
CA ARG A 375 4.57 -32.81 7.05
C ARG A 375 5.75 -33.39 6.30
N LYS A 376 6.05 -34.66 6.56
CA LYS A 376 7.07 -35.40 5.82
C LYS A 376 6.54 -35.79 4.44
N VAL A 377 7.31 -35.49 3.39
CA VAL A 377 7.06 -35.94 2.03
C VAL A 377 7.72 -37.30 1.84
N ARG A 378 6.98 -38.33 1.40
CA ARG A 378 7.44 -39.74 1.29
C ARG A 378 7.28 -40.26 -0.12
N GLY A 379 8.15 -41.19 -0.52
CA GLY A 379 8.05 -41.96 -1.76
C GLY A 379 8.04 -41.08 -3.01
N THR A 380 6.97 -41.18 -3.80
CA THR A 380 6.75 -40.45 -5.04
C THR A 380 6.04 -39.11 -4.83
N GLY A 381 5.82 -38.68 -3.58
CA GLY A 381 5.20 -37.40 -3.26
C GLY A 381 5.90 -36.24 -3.99
N ARG A 382 5.10 -35.28 -4.44
CA ARG A 382 5.59 -34.07 -5.12
C ARG A 382 5.58 -32.91 -4.16
N ILE A 383 6.62 -32.10 -4.23
CA ILE A 383 6.65 -30.77 -3.63
C ILE A 383 6.31 -29.79 -4.75
N ARG A 384 5.31 -28.94 -4.51
CA ARG A 384 4.89 -27.88 -5.42
C ARG A 384 5.08 -26.54 -4.75
N VAL A 385 5.75 -25.65 -5.47
CA VAL A 385 5.95 -24.25 -5.05
C VAL A 385 5.46 -23.32 -6.16
N GLU A 386 5.14 -22.12 -5.77
CA GLU A 386 4.90 -21.01 -6.68
C GLU A 386 5.96 -19.96 -6.35
N ALA A 387 6.76 -19.59 -7.32
CA ALA A 387 7.71 -18.48 -7.23
C ALA A 387 7.21 -17.34 -8.09
N SER A 388 7.42 -16.09 -7.63
CA SER A 388 7.18 -14.91 -8.46
C SER A 388 7.89 -15.07 -9.81
N SER A 389 7.28 -14.62 -10.90
CA SER A 389 7.84 -14.69 -12.26
C SER A 389 9.21 -14.03 -12.37
N HIS A 390 9.48 -13.01 -11.57
CA HIS A 390 10.77 -12.31 -11.48
C HIS A 390 11.82 -13.11 -10.71
N ALA A 391 11.43 -14.15 -9.97
CA ALA A 391 12.33 -14.84 -9.06
C ALA A 391 13.10 -15.99 -9.74
N ARG A 392 14.32 -16.17 -9.32
CA ARG A 392 15.16 -17.33 -9.67
C ARG A 392 14.98 -18.41 -8.62
N LEU A 393 14.26 -19.48 -8.97
CA LEU A 393 14.02 -20.64 -8.10
C LEU A 393 15.16 -21.63 -8.15
N ARG A 394 15.65 -22.05 -6.97
CA ARG A 394 16.70 -23.05 -6.76
C ARG A 394 16.28 -24.06 -5.70
N TRP A 395 16.72 -25.31 -5.88
CA TRP A 395 16.48 -26.40 -4.95
C TRP A 395 17.77 -26.90 -4.31
N TYR A 396 17.68 -27.30 -3.05
CA TYR A 396 18.79 -27.82 -2.29
C TYR A 396 18.37 -29.11 -1.57
N VAL A 397 19.28 -30.08 -1.49
CA VAL A 397 19.16 -31.30 -0.68
C VAL A 397 20.31 -31.29 0.33
N ASP A 398 19.99 -31.25 1.63
CA ASP A 398 20.97 -31.15 2.73
C ASP A 398 22.01 -30.04 2.50
N GLY A 399 21.54 -28.88 2.04
CA GLY A 399 22.35 -27.70 1.75
C GLY A 399 23.10 -27.72 0.42
N ARG A 400 23.07 -28.82 -0.35
CA ARG A 400 23.72 -28.91 -1.67
C ARG A 400 22.71 -28.63 -2.80
N GLU A 401 23.07 -27.74 -3.72
CA GLU A 401 22.19 -27.37 -4.83
C GLU A 401 21.90 -28.54 -5.79
N ALA A 402 20.62 -28.83 -6.00
CA ALA A 402 20.11 -29.75 -7.01
C ALA A 402 19.99 -29.04 -8.36
N ARG A 403 21.11 -28.77 -9.04
CA ARG A 403 21.21 -27.91 -10.24
C ARG A 403 20.24 -28.28 -11.36
N LYS A 404 19.94 -29.60 -11.53
CA LYS A 404 19.02 -30.09 -12.56
C LYS A 404 17.56 -29.70 -12.33
N ALA A 405 17.23 -29.28 -11.11
CA ALA A 405 15.89 -28.84 -10.72
C ALA A 405 15.72 -27.30 -10.66
N ARG A 406 16.68 -26.52 -11.15
CA ARG A 406 16.58 -25.06 -11.21
C ARG A 406 15.33 -24.66 -12.00
N GLY A 407 14.55 -23.72 -11.45
CA GLY A 407 13.34 -23.19 -12.08
C GLY A 407 12.15 -24.16 -12.08
N ALA A 408 12.28 -25.36 -11.54
CA ALA A 408 11.16 -26.32 -11.51
C ALA A 408 10.21 -25.98 -10.34
N ASP A 409 8.97 -25.70 -10.62
CA ASP A 409 7.90 -25.42 -9.66
C ASP A 409 7.32 -26.68 -8.99
N SER A 410 7.58 -27.85 -9.59
CA SER A 410 7.13 -29.14 -9.08
C SER A 410 8.23 -30.20 -9.16
N VAL A 411 8.62 -30.76 -8.02
CA VAL A 411 9.71 -31.71 -7.92
C VAL A 411 9.33 -32.98 -7.14
N THR A 412 10.06 -34.08 -7.39
CA THR A 412 9.99 -35.30 -6.57
C THR A 412 11.35 -35.55 -5.89
N ALA A 413 11.38 -36.37 -4.83
CA ALA A 413 12.58 -36.76 -4.16
C ALA A 413 13.64 -37.34 -5.14
N LYS A 414 13.20 -38.17 -6.10
CA LYS A 414 14.07 -38.75 -7.14
C LYS A 414 14.67 -37.69 -8.06
N ALA A 415 13.87 -36.73 -8.53
CA ALA A 415 14.34 -35.66 -9.42
C ALA A 415 15.36 -34.75 -8.77
N LEU A 416 15.22 -34.52 -7.47
CA LEU A 416 16.14 -33.75 -6.66
C LEU A 416 17.45 -34.51 -6.30
N GLY A 417 17.49 -35.84 -6.52
CA GLY A 417 18.62 -36.65 -6.14
C GLY A 417 18.69 -36.97 -4.64
N VAL A 418 17.53 -36.94 -3.94
CA VAL A 418 17.47 -37.35 -2.53
C VAL A 418 17.93 -38.80 -2.40
N PRO A 419 18.86 -39.19 -1.49
CA PRO A 419 19.31 -40.57 -1.29
C PRO A 419 18.16 -41.52 -0.95
N ALA A 420 18.23 -42.75 -1.47
CA ALA A 420 17.24 -43.79 -1.18
C ALA A 420 17.70 -44.68 -0.01
N ASP A 421 18.01 -44.05 1.12
CA ASP A 421 18.57 -44.70 2.32
C ASP A 421 17.53 -44.85 3.45
N GLY A 422 16.27 -44.49 3.17
CA GLY A 422 15.17 -44.52 4.15
C GLY A 422 15.25 -43.46 5.24
N ARG A 423 16.24 -42.59 5.20
CA ARG A 423 16.42 -41.49 6.17
C ARG A 423 15.67 -40.23 5.71
N ALA A 424 15.45 -39.33 6.65
CA ALA A 424 14.85 -38.04 6.36
C ALA A 424 15.90 -36.99 5.98
N HIS A 425 15.83 -36.48 4.76
CA HIS A 425 16.66 -35.42 4.21
C HIS A 425 15.93 -34.08 4.25
N THR A 426 16.67 -32.98 4.33
CA THR A 426 16.12 -31.63 4.22
C THR A 426 16.14 -31.19 2.75
N VAL A 427 14.97 -30.95 2.18
CA VAL A 427 14.84 -30.34 0.87
C VAL A 427 14.43 -28.88 1.06
N THR A 428 15.16 -27.96 0.43
CA THR A 428 14.87 -26.52 0.51
C THR A 428 14.67 -25.94 -0.89
N ALA A 429 13.55 -25.24 -1.10
CA ALA A 429 13.36 -24.32 -2.21
C ALA A 429 13.78 -22.93 -1.79
N ARG A 430 14.49 -22.20 -2.63
CA ARG A 430 14.83 -20.79 -2.46
C ARG A 430 14.53 -20.04 -3.74
N ALA A 431 13.71 -19.02 -3.65
CA ALA A 431 13.46 -18.08 -4.73
C ALA A 431 14.06 -16.72 -4.38
N THR A 432 14.65 -16.05 -5.35
CA THR A 432 15.24 -14.72 -5.17
C THR A 432 14.94 -13.87 -6.40
N ASP A 433 14.29 -12.75 -6.22
CA ASP A 433 14.19 -11.71 -7.23
C ASP A 433 15.54 -11.01 -7.36
N PRO A 434 16.20 -11.08 -8.54
CA PRO A 434 17.51 -10.51 -8.77
C PRO A 434 17.48 -9.01 -9.09
N THR A 435 16.33 -8.34 -9.01
CA THR A 435 16.21 -6.93 -9.38
C THR A 435 17.30 -6.07 -8.73
N LYS A 436 17.78 -5.08 -9.47
CA LYS A 436 18.73 -4.07 -8.98
C LYS A 436 18.01 -2.81 -8.47
N ALA A 437 16.70 -2.77 -8.62
CA ALA A 437 15.85 -1.67 -8.17
C ALA A 437 15.64 -1.66 -6.64
N VAL A 438 15.96 -2.76 -5.95
CA VAL A 438 15.99 -2.82 -4.47
C VAL A 438 17.42 -3.05 -4.01
N ARG A 439 18.02 -2.06 -3.32
CA ARG A 439 19.43 -2.06 -2.90
C ARG A 439 19.63 -2.06 -1.39
N ALA A 440 18.65 -1.56 -0.64
CA ALA A 440 18.71 -1.56 0.82
C ALA A 440 18.68 -2.99 1.35
N PRO A 441 19.67 -3.41 2.19
CA PRO A 441 19.80 -4.80 2.63
C PRO A 441 18.60 -5.32 3.40
N GLU A 442 17.92 -4.46 4.15
CA GLU A 442 16.70 -4.76 4.89
C GLU A 442 15.56 -5.09 3.93
N LEU A 443 15.37 -4.30 2.86
CA LEU A 443 14.35 -4.52 1.84
C LEU A 443 14.68 -5.73 0.95
N ARG A 444 15.97 -5.98 0.67
CA ARG A 444 16.41 -7.18 -0.06
C ARG A 444 16.00 -8.50 0.59
N LYS A 445 15.68 -8.52 1.88
CA LYS A 445 15.16 -9.71 2.56
C LYS A 445 13.78 -10.10 2.03
N LEU A 446 12.95 -9.12 1.68
CA LEU A 446 11.63 -9.34 1.07
C LEU A 446 11.74 -9.95 -0.33
N MET A 447 12.85 -9.68 -1.02
CA MET A 447 13.16 -10.20 -2.36
C MET A 447 13.62 -11.67 -2.34
N THR A 448 13.54 -12.37 -1.22
CA THR A 448 13.99 -13.77 -1.11
C THR A 448 13.05 -14.58 -0.23
N GLY A 449 12.52 -15.66 -0.79
CA GLY A 449 11.74 -16.68 -0.07
C GLY A 449 12.52 -17.97 0.11
N SER A 450 12.31 -18.70 1.21
CA SER A 450 12.91 -20.00 1.47
C SER A 450 11.94 -20.90 2.23
N LEU A 451 11.63 -22.07 1.67
CA LEU A 451 10.76 -23.07 2.28
C LEU A 451 11.50 -24.42 2.35
N SER A 452 11.28 -25.18 3.42
CA SER A 452 11.96 -26.46 3.63
C SER A 452 11.01 -27.58 4.04
N TRP A 453 11.29 -28.78 3.55
CA TRP A 453 10.55 -30.01 3.82
C TRP A 453 11.45 -31.11 4.30
N ARG A 454 10.91 -31.99 5.14
CA ARG A 454 11.54 -33.28 5.49
C ARG A 454 11.09 -34.32 4.47
N VAL A 455 12.04 -34.86 3.70
CA VAL A 455 11.75 -35.80 2.58
C VAL A 455 12.39 -37.16 2.88
N ILE A 456 11.64 -38.24 2.70
CA ILE A 456 12.13 -39.63 2.81
C ILE A 456 11.89 -40.32 1.48
N ARG A 457 12.96 -40.85 0.89
CA ARG A 457 12.88 -41.61 -0.36
C ARG A 457 13.09 -43.10 -0.11
#